data_44a26bcded51ad998743eeb7f90e487f
#
_entry.id   44a26bcded51ad998743eeb7f90e487f
#
_cell.length_a   1.000
_cell.length_b   1.000
_cell.length_c   1.000
_cell.angle_alpha   90.00
_cell.angle_beta   90.00
_cell.angle_gamma   90.00
#
_symmetry.space_group_name_H-M   'P 1'
#
loop_
_entity.id
_entity.type
_entity.pdbx_description
1 polymer ?
#
loop_
_entity_poly.entity_id
_entity_poly.type
_entity_poly.pdbx_seq_one_letter_code
_entity_poly.pdbx_strand_id
1 'polypeptide(L)'
;MRLLSFAFIFLLTFTSCAQSRKEKQAAAQTKPTSAPAPDSLAVATFAGGCFWCTEEAAEKLKGVYTVVSGYTGGSTKNPTYEQVSTGLTGHAEAVQISYDPKVVSYETLLEAFFAAHDPTTLNRQGPDEGTQYRSAIFYRTPQEKAQIDAYIKKLNAARAFQAPIVTEVAALKEFYPAEEEHQDFYRHNPNNPYMRAVSTPKVEKFKKKMEGKLKDE
;
A
#
# COMPACT_ATOMS: atom_id res chain seq x y z
N MET A 1 7.37 -78.73 56.03
CA MET A 1 6.47 -77.59 56.34
C MET A 1 6.36 -76.75 55.07
N ARG A 2 5.25 -76.83 54.38
CA ARG A 2 5.02 -76.17 53.13
C ARG A 2 4.16 -74.91 53.37
N LEU A 3 4.66 -73.73 53.08
CA LEU A 3 3.87 -72.50 53.09
C LEU A 3 3.41 -72.22 51.64
N LEU A 4 2.07 -72.23 51.49
CA LEU A 4 1.40 -71.78 50.27
C LEU A 4 1.22 -70.27 50.38
N SER A 5 1.81 -69.56 49.41
CA SER A 5 1.56 -68.13 49.15
C SER A 5 0.40 -68.01 48.20
N PHE A 6 -0.69 -67.39 48.58
CA PHE A 6 -1.80 -66.99 47.75
C PHE A 6 -1.45 -65.67 47.10
N ALA A 7 -1.35 -65.63 45.75
CA ALA A 7 -1.26 -64.41 45.01
C ALA A 7 -2.66 -63.84 44.72
N PHE A 8 -2.94 -62.72 45.31
CA PHE A 8 -4.18 -61.96 45.01
C PHE A 8 -3.98 -61.12 43.78
N ILE A 9 -4.64 -61.48 42.70
CA ILE A 9 -4.67 -60.67 41.43
C ILE A 9 -5.71 -59.58 41.60
N PHE A 10 -5.27 -58.35 41.75
CA PHE A 10 -6.13 -57.18 41.78
C PHE A 10 -6.38 -56.70 40.33
N LEU A 11 -7.59 -56.95 39.88
CA LEU A 11 -8.02 -56.50 38.53
C LEU A 11 -8.44 -55.05 38.65
N LEU A 12 -7.56 -54.13 38.23
CA LEU A 12 -7.87 -52.71 38.11
C LEU A 12 -8.61 -52.46 36.80
N THR A 13 -9.92 -52.25 36.88
CA THR A 13 -10.74 -51.73 35.77
C THR A 13 -10.50 -50.23 35.61
N PHE A 14 -9.77 -49.86 34.58
CA PHE A 14 -9.69 -48.46 34.14
C PHE A 14 -10.99 -48.08 33.47
N THR A 15 -11.88 -47.37 34.16
CA THR A 15 -12.98 -46.61 33.53
C THR A 15 -12.42 -45.37 32.89
N SER A 16 -12.29 -45.43 31.57
CA SER A 16 -11.94 -44.27 30.73
C SER A 16 -13.12 -43.29 30.70
N CYS A 17 -13.06 -42.24 31.52
CA CYS A 17 -13.90 -41.06 31.36
C CYS A 17 -13.40 -40.26 30.13
N ALA A 18 -14.03 -40.49 29.00
CA ALA A 18 -13.89 -39.62 27.86
C ALA A 18 -14.51 -38.24 28.16
N GLN A 19 -13.69 -37.31 28.62
CA GLN A 19 -14.07 -35.92 28.82
C GLN A 19 -14.04 -35.23 27.47
N SER A 20 -15.22 -35.15 26.87
CA SER A 20 -15.47 -34.33 25.70
C SER A 20 -15.11 -32.86 26.02
N ARG A 21 -13.90 -32.43 25.65
CA ARG A 21 -13.56 -31.02 25.55
C ARG A 21 -14.35 -30.43 24.42
N LYS A 22 -15.49 -29.81 24.72
CA LYS A 22 -16.11 -28.83 23.85
C LYS A 22 -15.13 -27.64 23.72
N GLU A 23 -14.31 -27.67 22.71
CA GLU A 23 -13.64 -26.47 22.24
C GLU A 23 -14.72 -25.47 21.83
N LYS A 24 -14.89 -24.44 22.63
CA LYS A 24 -15.56 -23.22 22.21
C LYS A 24 -14.66 -22.59 21.14
N GLN A 25 -14.89 -22.94 19.90
CA GLN A 25 -14.48 -22.08 18.77
C GLN A 25 -15.20 -20.76 18.96
N ALA A 26 -14.48 -19.77 19.47
CA ALA A 26 -14.86 -18.38 19.36
C ALA A 26 -14.90 -18.09 17.86
N ALA A 27 -16.09 -18.08 17.27
CA ALA A 27 -16.31 -17.57 15.95
C ALA A 27 -15.91 -16.08 15.99
N ALA A 28 -14.73 -15.79 15.48
CA ALA A 28 -14.37 -14.45 15.07
C ALA A 28 -15.41 -14.06 14.02
N GLN A 29 -16.33 -13.20 14.40
CA GLN A 29 -17.24 -12.54 13.47
C GLN A 29 -16.40 -11.60 12.62
N THR A 30 -15.80 -12.12 11.55
CA THR A 30 -15.32 -11.31 10.45
C THR A 30 -16.55 -10.67 9.84
N LYS A 31 -16.65 -9.35 10.03
CA LYS A 31 -17.57 -8.50 9.30
C LYS A 31 -17.40 -8.84 7.82
N PRO A 32 -18.45 -9.22 7.08
CA PRO A 32 -18.31 -9.51 5.67
C PRO A 32 -18.16 -8.18 4.94
N THR A 33 -16.94 -7.69 4.82
CA THR A 33 -16.60 -6.75 3.78
C THR A 33 -16.52 -7.62 2.54
N SER A 34 -17.58 -7.66 1.74
CA SER A 34 -17.54 -8.30 0.44
C SER A 34 -16.55 -7.52 -0.42
N ALA A 35 -15.29 -7.96 -0.41
CA ALA A 35 -14.32 -7.44 -1.36
C ALA A 35 -14.92 -7.68 -2.77
N PRO A 36 -14.89 -6.68 -3.66
CA PRO A 36 -15.35 -6.87 -5.02
C PRO A 36 -14.57 -8.00 -5.67
N ALA A 37 -15.20 -8.68 -6.62
CA ALA A 37 -14.52 -9.70 -7.39
C ALA A 37 -13.24 -9.10 -8.02
N PRO A 38 -12.11 -9.82 -8.04
CA PRO A 38 -10.85 -9.32 -8.60
C PRO A 38 -10.99 -8.70 -10.00
N ASP A 39 -11.89 -9.25 -10.83
CA ASP A 39 -12.16 -8.79 -12.20
C ASP A 39 -12.90 -7.44 -12.28
N SER A 40 -13.35 -6.87 -11.16
CA SER A 40 -14.06 -5.57 -11.13
C SER A 40 -13.17 -4.40 -10.71
N LEU A 41 -11.96 -4.67 -10.25
CA LEU A 41 -11.04 -3.64 -9.81
C LEU A 41 -10.24 -3.07 -10.97
N ALA A 42 -10.11 -1.74 -10.98
CA ALA A 42 -9.16 -1.04 -11.82
C ALA A 42 -7.83 -0.84 -11.08
N VAL A 43 -6.78 -0.52 -11.82
CA VAL A 43 -5.44 -0.33 -11.25
C VAL A 43 -4.84 0.99 -11.74
N ALA A 44 -4.29 1.79 -10.83
CA ALA A 44 -3.51 2.99 -11.11
C ALA A 44 -2.06 2.82 -10.63
N THR A 45 -1.10 3.56 -11.24
CA THR A 45 0.31 3.50 -10.84
C THR A 45 0.91 4.89 -10.75
N PHE A 46 1.35 5.27 -9.55
CA PHE A 46 1.83 6.61 -9.22
C PHE A 46 3.17 6.58 -8.49
N ALA A 47 4.01 7.60 -8.75
CA ALA A 47 5.27 7.86 -8.06
C ALA A 47 5.25 9.29 -7.50
N GLY A 48 5.28 9.46 -6.19
CA GLY A 48 5.13 10.75 -5.50
C GLY A 48 6.20 11.00 -4.42
N GLY A 49 7.44 10.57 -4.65
CA GLY A 49 8.51 10.54 -3.66
C GLY A 49 8.56 9.19 -2.94
N CYS A 50 8.98 9.18 -1.67
CA CYS A 50 9.05 7.96 -0.87
C CYS A 50 7.73 7.18 -0.92
N PHE A 51 7.80 5.93 -1.36
CA PHE A 51 6.61 5.08 -1.55
C PHE A 51 5.91 4.71 -0.24
N TRP A 52 6.59 4.64 0.90
CA TRP A 52 5.95 4.43 2.20
C TRP A 52 4.90 5.50 2.54
N CYS A 53 5.19 6.77 2.16
CA CYS A 53 4.24 7.88 2.36
C CYS A 53 3.08 7.79 1.37
N THR A 54 3.38 7.44 0.11
CA THR A 54 2.41 7.39 -0.98
C THR A 54 1.45 6.21 -0.78
N GLU A 55 1.96 5.06 -0.33
CA GLU A 55 1.20 3.86 0.05
C GLU A 55 0.18 4.20 1.14
N GLU A 56 0.65 4.70 2.30
CA GLU A 56 -0.22 5.04 3.42
C GLU A 56 -1.30 6.06 3.02
N ALA A 57 -0.94 7.07 2.23
CA ALA A 57 -1.91 8.06 1.76
C ALA A 57 -2.98 7.44 0.85
N ALA A 58 -2.57 6.59 -0.10
CA ALA A 58 -3.50 5.95 -1.03
C ALA A 58 -4.43 4.96 -0.34
N GLU A 59 -3.93 4.20 0.63
CA GLU A 59 -4.72 3.23 1.37
C GLU A 59 -5.84 3.83 2.21
N LYS A 60 -5.71 5.09 2.60
CA LYS A 60 -6.76 5.81 3.33
C LYS A 60 -7.99 6.12 2.49
N LEU A 61 -7.91 6.06 1.16
CA LEU A 61 -9.03 6.45 0.29
C LEU A 61 -10.15 5.42 0.28
N LYS A 62 -11.40 5.88 0.37
CA LYS A 62 -12.59 5.04 0.13
C LYS A 62 -12.50 4.44 -1.28
N GLY A 63 -12.83 3.17 -1.42
CA GLY A 63 -12.79 2.45 -2.70
C GLY A 63 -11.41 1.95 -3.13
N VAL A 64 -10.33 2.23 -2.39
CA VAL A 64 -9.02 1.59 -2.57
C VAL A 64 -8.99 0.30 -1.76
N TYR A 65 -8.58 -0.81 -2.40
CA TYR A 65 -8.55 -2.14 -1.79
C TYR A 65 -7.15 -2.59 -1.41
N THR A 66 -6.20 -2.45 -2.33
CA THR A 66 -4.80 -2.77 -2.07
C THR A 66 -3.90 -1.71 -2.68
N VAL A 67 -2.83 -1.43 -2.00
CA VAL A 67 -1.71 -0.63 -2.51
C VAL A 67 -0.47 -1.48 -2.36
N VAL A 68 0.34 -1.54 -3.41
CA VAL A 68 1.60 -2.29 -3.41
C VAL A 68 2.72 -1.30 -3.72
N SER A 69 3.66 -1.17 -2.82
CA SER A 69 4.91 -0.42 -3.02
C SER A 69 5.83 -1.16 -3.98
N GLY A 70 6.52 -0.43 -4.85
CA GLY A 70 7.39 -1.04 -5.85
C GLY A 70 8.14 -0.04 -6.71
N TYR A 71 8.63 -0.52 -7.86
CA TYR A 71 9.53 0.21 -8.74
C TYR A 71 9.04 0.14 -10.18
N THR A 72 9.09 1.27 -10.89
CA THR A 72 8.72 1.32 -12.31
C THR A 72 9.39 2.50 -13.04
N GLY A 73 9.31 2.50 -14.37
CA GLY A 73 9.82 3.57 -15.22
C GLY A 73 11.30 3.49 -15.59
N GLY A 74 12.04 2.56 -14.99
CA GLY A 74 13.46 2.32 -15.29
C GLY A 74 13.70 1.20 -16.31
N SER A 75 14.97 0.84 -16.46
CA SER A 75 15.42 -0.18 -17.41
C SER A 75 15.99 -1.44 -16.74
N THR A 76 16.37 -1.38 -15.47
CA THR A 76 16.90 -2.53 -14.72
C THR A 76 15.78 -3.53 -14.47
N LYS A 77 16.01 -4.80 -14.82
CA LYS A 77 15.04 -5.87 -14.55
C LYS A 77 15.19 -6.39 -13.14
N ASN A 78 14.04 -6.63 -12.48
CA ASN A 78 13.97 -7.13 -11.10
C ASN A 78 14.92 -6.36 -10.17
N PRO A 79 14.78 -5.01 -10.09
CA PRO A 79 15.66 -4.21 -9.27
C PRO A 79 15.41 -4.49 -7.78
N THR A 80 16.46 -4.38 -6.96
CA THR A 80 16.33 -4.37 -5.49
C THR A 80 16.23 -2.94 -4.98
N TYR A 81 15.77 -2.79 -3.73
CA TYR A 81 15.71 -1.49 -3.05
C TYR A 81 17.06 -0.78 -3.05
N GLU A 82 18.14 -1.50 -2.72
CA GLU A 82 19.48 -0.92 -2.70
C GLU A 82 19.88 -0.41 -4.09
N GLN A 83 19.56 -1.15 -5.14
CA GLN A 83 19.85 -0.71 -6.52
C GLN A 83 19.07 0.55 -6.88
N VAL A 84 17.76 0.59 -6.58
CA VAL A 84 16.92 1.76 -6.86
C VAL A 84 17.38 2.97 -6.07
N SER A 85 17.75 2.79 -4.81
CA SER A 85 18.25 3.84 -3.92
C SER A 85 19.52 4.52 -4.42
N THR A 86 20.30 3.88 -5.31
CA THR A 86 21.45 4.53 -5.96
C THR A 86 21.04 5.60 -6.99
N GLY A 87 19.78 5.61 -7.45
CA GLY A 87 19.30 6.47 -8.54
C GLY A 87 19.74 6.06 -9.94
N LEU A 88 20.50 4.96 -10.09
CA LEU A 88 21.11 4.55 -11.38
C LEU A 88 20.24 3.58 -12.19
N THR A 89 19.20 2.98 -11.61
CA THR A 89 18.31 2.03 -12.29
C THR A 89 17.34 2.69 -13.25
N GLY A 90 17.13 4.01 -13.10
CA GLY A 90 16.09 4.76 -13.79
C GLY A 90 14.68 4.55 -13.26
N HIS A 91 14.48 3.61 -12.31
CA HIS A 91 13.18 3.42 -11.67
C HIS A 91 12.83 4.55 -10.72
N ALA A 92 11.53 4.82 -10.62
CA ALA A 92 10.96 5.58 -9.53
C ALA A 92 10.42 4.62 -8.47
N GLU A 93 10.49 5.02 -7.18
CA GLU A 93 9.64 4.46 -6.15
C GLU A 93 8.19 4.81 -6.49
N ALA A 94 7.36 3.80 -6.58
CA ALA A 94 5.99 3.94 -7.04
C ALA A 94 5.05 3.03 -6.25
N VAL A 95 3.76 3.33 -6.34
CA VAL A 95 2.72 2.48 -5.79
C VAL A 95 1.77 2.04 -6.89
N GLN A 96 1.33 0.79 -6.83
CA GLN A 96 0.27 0.24 -7.64
C GLN A 96 -1.00 0.11 -6.79
N ILE A 97 -2.06 0.81 -7.19
CA ILE A 97 -3.30 0.98 -6.44
C ILE A 97 -4.40 0.20 -7.12
N SER A 98 -4.96 -0.83 -6.46
CA SER A 98 -6.18 -1.50 -6.91
C SER A 98 -7.40 -0.85 -6.27
N TYR A 99 -8.37 -0.43 -7.08
CA TYR A 99 -9.52 0.34 -6.61
C TYR A 99 -10.81 -0.05 -7.33
N ASP A 100 -11.95 0.17 -6.68
CA ASP A 100 -13.27 0.02 -7.30
C ASP A 100 -13.67 1.33 -8.00
N PRO A 101 -13.75 1.36 -9.35
CA PRO A 101 -14.11 2.56 -10.10
C PRO A 101 -15.56 3.00 -9.89
N LYS A 102 -16.40 2.17 -9.24
CA LYS A 102 -17.76 2.54 -8.84
C LYS A 102 -17.80 3.33 -7.54
N VAL A 103 -16.76 3.22 -6.71
CA VAL A 103 -16.64 3.88 -5.41
C VAL A 103 -15.75 5.10 -5.48
N VAL A 104 -14.60 4.99 -6.17
CA VAL A 104 -13.63 6.07 -6.36
C VAL A 104 -13.25 6.21 -7.83
N SER A 105 -13.34 7.41 -8.37
CA SER A 105 -12.97 7.66 -9.77
C SER A 105 -11.46 7.80 -9.94
N TYR A 106 -10.96 7.57 -11.17
CA TYR A 106 -9.56 7.84 -11.50
C TYR A 106 -9.19 9.32 -11.30
N GLU A 107 -10.11 10.27 -11.57
CA GLU A 107 -9.90 11.69 -11.29
C GLU A 107 -9.71 11.95 -9.79
N THR A 108 -10.46 11.25 -8.91
CA THR A 108 -10.26 11.33 -7.45
C THR A 108 -8.89 10.79 -7.03
N LEU A 109 -8.40 9.73 -7.66
CA LEU A 109 -7.03 9.24 -7.43
C LEU A 109 -5.97 10.24 -7.89
N LEU A 110 -6.17 10.92 -9.03
CA LEU A 110 -5.31 12.03 -9.45
C LEU A 110 -5.32 13.18 -8.44
N GLU A 111 -6.50 13.57 -7.95
CA GLU A 111 -6.61 14.58 -6.90
C GLU A 111 -5.83 14.19 -5.65
N ALA A 112 -5.98 12.95 -5.20
CA ALA A 112 -5.26 12.43 -4.05
C ALA A 112 -3.75 12.42 -4.27
N PHE A 113 -3.29 11.99 -5.45
CA PHE A 113 -1.89 12.00 -5.83
C PHE A 113 -1.29 13.42 -5.75
N PHE A 114 -1.93 14.41 -6.36
CA PHE A 114 -1.47 15.80 -6.30
C PHE A 114 -1.66 16.48 -4.93
N ALA A 115 -2.53 15.93 -4.08
CA ALA A 115 -2.66 16.36 -2.69
C ALA A 115 -1.56 15.83 -1.77
N ALA A 116 -1.02 14.64 -2.07
CA ALA A 116 -0.08 13.91 -1.21
C ALA A 116 1.35 14.44 -1.28
N HIS A 117 1.76 15.09 -2.40
CA HIS A 117 3.16 15.49 -2.62
C HIS A 117 3.27 16.86 -3.28
N ASP A 118 4.49 17.33 -3.49
CA ASP A 118 4.79 18.54 -4.27
C ASP A 118 5.19 18.14 -5.69
N PRO A 119 4.35 18.37 -6.72
CA PRO A 119 4.64 17.98 -8.09
C PRO A 119 5.54 18.97 -8.83
N THR A 120 6.10 19.97 -8.15
CA THR A 120 6.88 21.05 -8.78
C THR A 120 8.39 20.89 -8.61
N THR A 121 8.83 19.89 -7.84
CA THR A 121 10.24 19.63 -7.57
C THR A 121 10.77 18.49 -8.43
N LEU A 122 11.73 18.79 -9.31
CA LEU A 122 12.33 17.78 -10.18
C LEU A 122 13.24 16.84 -9.37
N ASN A 123 13.03 15.52 -9.51
CA ASN A 123 13.82 14.48 -8.87
C ASN A 123 14.02 14.67 -7.36
N ARG A 124 13.01 15.22 -6.70
CA ARG A 124 13.08 15.51 -5.27
C ARG A 124 11.68 15.55 -4.65
N GLN A 125 11.56 15.10 -3.40
CA GLN A 125 10.35 15.25 -2.61
C GLN A 125 10.66 15.51 -1.14
N GLY A 126 10.64 16.78 -0.73
CA GLY A 126 11.08 17.19 0.61
C GLY A 126 12.56 16.91 0.84
N PRO A 127 12.94 16.11 1.82
CA PRO A 127 14.34 15.77 2.08
C PRO A 127 14.91 14.72 1.12
N ASP A 128 14.04 13.98 0.42
CA ASP A 128 14.44 12.87 -0.43
C ASP A 128 14.89 13.41 -1.80
N GLU A 129 16.14 13.17 -2.17
CA GLU A 129 16.76 13.64 -3.42
C GLU A 129 17.19 12.44 -4.29
N GLY A 130 16.90 12.50 -5.58
CA GLY A 130 17.25 11.48 -6.57
C GLY A 130 16.11 11.19 -7.54
N THR A 131 16.46 10.61 -8.70
CA THR A 131 15.49 10.27 -9.76
C THR A 131 14.44 9.29 -9.29
N GLN A 132 14.76 8.46 -8.29
CA GLN A 132 13.84 7.50 -7.69
C GLN A 132 12.69 8.17 -6.92
N TYR A 133 12.86 9.42 -6.50
CA TYR A 133 11.82 10.19 -5.78
C TYR A 133 11.07 11.20 -6.67
N ARG A 134 11.20 11.07 -7.99
CA ARG A 134 10.51 11.97 -8.93
C ARG A 134 8.99 11.82 -8.89
N SER A 135 8.30 12.87 -9.24
CA SER A 135 6.87 12.84 -9.48
C SER A 135 6.58 12.21 -10.84
N ALA A 136 5.82 11.13 -10.89
CA ALA A 136 5.42 10.49 -12.15
C ALA A 136 4.06 9.79 -12.06
N ILE A 137 3.37 9.70 -13.21
CA ILE A 137 2.14 8.93 -13.40
C ILE A 137 2.36 7.98 -14.57
N PHE A 138 2.09 6.69 -14.35
CA PHE A 138 2.28 5.66 -15.37
C PHE A 138 0.93 5.14 -15.84
N TYR A 139 0.54 5.57 -17.07
CA TYR A 139 -0.75 5.19 -17.65
C TYR A 139 -0.71 3.85 -18.36
N ARG A 140 -1.84 3.14 -18.39
CA ARG A 140 -2.03 1.85 -19.08
C ARG A 140 -2.79 2.02 -20.40
N THR A 141 -3.64 3.04 -20.49
CA THR A 141 -4.53 3.24 -21.63
C THR A 141 -4.45 4.68 -22.15
N PRO A 142 -4.78 4.93 -23.43
CA PRO A 142 -4.91 6.28 -23.96
C PRO A 142 -5.94 7.12 -23.20
N GLN A 143 -6.99 6.49 -22.64
CA GLN A 143 -8.02 7.17 -21.87
C GLN A 143 -7.45 7.68 -20.54
N GLU A 144 -6.68 6.85 -19.81
CA GLU A 144 -5.97 7.31 -18.61
C GLU A 144 -5.04 8.49 -18.94
N LYS A 145 -4.25 8.38 -20.02
CA LYS A 145 -3.38 9.48 -20.45
C LYS A 145 -4.15 10.78 -20.68
N ALA A 146 -5.28 10.71 -21.38
CA ALA A 146 -6.11 11.88 -21.65
C ALA A 146 -6.67 12.50 -20.35
N GLN A 147 -7.06 11.68 -19.38
CA GLN A 147 -7.52 12.15 -18.08
C GLN A 147 -6.40 12.82 -17.29
N ILE A 148 -5.18 12.25 -17.30
CA ILE A 148 -3.99 12.82 -16.64
C ILE A 148 -3.66 14.19 -17.25
N ASP A 149 -3.57 14.26 -18.58
CA ASP A 149 -3.24 15.50 -19.29
C ASP A 149 -4.28 16.61 -19.02
N ALA A 150 -5.58 16.24 -19.03
CA ALA A 150 -6.66 17.17 -18.72
C ALA A 150 -6.59 17.66 -17.27
N TYR A 151 -6.26 16.76 -16.33
CA TYR A 151 -6.16 17.11 -14.92
C TYR A 151 -4.97 18.04 -14.64
N ILE A 152 -3.79 17.75 -15.19
CA ILE A 152 -2.61 18.63 -15.09
C ILE A 152 -2.90 20.00 -15.71
N LYS A 153 -3.57 20.04 -16.86
CA LYS A 153 -3.99 21.29 -17.51
C LYS A 153 -4.93 22.09 -16.61
N LYS A 154 -5.90 21.44 -15.94
CA LYS A 154 -6.81 22.06 -14.97
C LYS A 154 -6.05 22.66 -13.80
N LEU A 155 -5.09 21.95 -13.21
CA LEU A 155 -4.26 22.45 -12.12
C LEU A 155 -3.41 23.65 -12.52
N ASN A 156 -2.79 23.60 -13.70
CA ASN A 156 -1.98 24.71 -14.22
C ASN A 156 -2.84 25.96 -14.50
N ALA A 157 -4.02 25.79 -15.08
CA ALA A 157 -4.96 26.89 -15.34
C ALA A 157 -5.45 27.54 -14.03
N ALA A 158 -5.67 26.72 -13.00
CA ALA A 158 -6.06 27.18 -11.66
C ALA A 158 -4.91 27.77 -10.84
N ARG A 159 -3.66 27.70 -11.35
CA ARG A 159 -2.44 28.05 -10.60
C ARG A 159 -2.40 27.37 -9.21
N ALA A 160 -2.73 26.08 -9.19
CA ALA A 160 -2.87 25.32 -7.95
C ALA A 160 -1.54 25.17 -7.19
N PHE A 161 -0.41 25.33 -7.89
CA PHE A 161 0.94 25.30 -7.32
C PHE A 161 1.69 26.60 -7.64
N GLN A 162 2.70 26.92 -6.84
CA GLN A 162 3.51 28.15 -7.02
C GLN A 162 4.51 28.07 -8.15
N ALA A 163 4.84 26.86 -8.61
CA ALA A 163 5.75 26.60 -9.72
C ALA A 163 5.12 25.61 -10.70
N PRO A 164 5.63 25.49 -11.95
CA PRO A 164 5.14 24.54 -12.92
C PRO A 164 5.17 23.09 -12.42
N ILE A 165 4.15 22.31 -12.77
CA ILE A 165 4.12 20.87 -12.51
C ILE A 165 5.16 20.18 -13.41
N VAL A 166 6.06 19.41 -12.80
CA VAL A 166 7.13 18.64 -13.48
C VAL A 166 6.86 17.13 -13.48
N THR A 167 5.64 16.73 -13.13
CA THR A 167 5.23 15.32 -13.11
C THR A 167 5.43 14.67 -14.48
N GLU A 168 6.23 13.60 -14.52
CA GLU A 168 6.40 12.75 -15.70
C GLU A 168 5.10 12.00 -16.01
N VAL A 169 4.67 11.95 -17.27
CA VAL A 169 3.53 11.15 -17.73
C VAL A 169 4.02 10.15 -18.75
N ALA A 170 4.14 8.89 -18.37
CA ALA A 170 4.71 7.82 -19.18
C ALA A 170 3.79 6.60 -19.27
N ALA A 171 3.93 5.82 -20.36
CA ALA A 171 3.25 4.52 -20.42
C ALA A 171 3.85 3.55 -19.41
N LEU A 172 3.00 2.86 -18.67
CA LEU A 172 3.45 1.77 -17.80
C LEU A 172 3.99 0.63 -18.66
N LYS A 173 5.26 0.26 -18.44
CA LYS A 173 5.88 -0.90 -19.10
C LYS A 173 5.86 -2.11 -18.17
N GLU A 174 6.46 -1.98 -17.01
CA GLU A 174 6.58 -3.04 -16.04
C GLU A 174 6.60 -2.45 -14.63
N PHE A 175 6.00 -3.14 -13.68
CA PHE A 175 6.02 -2.78 -12.27
C PHE A 175 6.63 -3.95 -11.48
N TYR A 176 7.63 -3.66 -10.68
CA TYR A 176 8.30 -4.62 -9.82
C TYR A 176 7.89 -4.34 -8.38
N PRO A 177 7.14 -5.25 -7.72
CA PRO A 177 6.86 -5.09 -6.29
C PRO A 177 8.15 -4.96 -5.50
N ALA A 178 8.17 -4.08 -4.52
CA ALA A 178 9.26 -3.98 -3.57
C ALA A 178 9.23 -5.18 -2.61
N GLU A 179 10.32 -5.37 -1.90
CA GLU A 179 10.52 -6.42 -0.92
C GLU A 179 9.48 -6.31 0.21
N GLU A 180 9.18 -7.43 0.86
CA GLU A 180 8.10 -7.52 1.87
C GLU A 180 8.26 -6.52 3.01
N GLU A 181 9.51 -6.26 3.45
CA GLU A 181 9.81 -5.29 4.49
C GLU A 181 9.44 -3.84 4.15
N HIS A 182 9.18 -3.53 2.87
CA HIS A 182 8.77 -2.21 2.42
C HIS A 182 7.25 -2.06 2.27
N GLN A 183 6.49 -3.16 2.29
CA GLN A 183 5.05 -3.12 2.25
C GLN A 183 4.49 -2.70 3.63
N ASP A 184 3.49 -1.83 3.65
CA ASP A 184 2.90 -1.30 4.90
C ASP A 184 3.94 -0.71 5.89
N PHE A 185 5.08 -0.26 5.39
CA PHE A 185 6.22 0.16 6.23
C PHE A 185 5.83 1.25 7.23
N TYR A 186 5.01 2.20 6.82
CA TYR A 186 4.52 3.27 7.69
C TYR A 186 3.79 2.72 8.93
N ARG A 187 2.94 1.72 8.76
CA ARG A 187 2.15 1.12 9.84
C ARG A 187 2.98 0.24 10.75
N HIS A 188 3.92 -0.51 10.16
CA HIS A 188 4.78 -1.43 10.91
C HIS A 188 5.88 -0.70 11.68
N ASN A 189 6.23 0.53 11.30
CA ASN A 189 7.37 1.27 11.85
C ASN A 189 7.01 2.67 12.39
N PRO A 190 5.98 2.83 13.26
CA PRO A 190 5.50 4.15 13.71
C PRO A 190 6.54 4.93 14.50
N ASN A 191 7.52 4.27 15.10
CA ASN A 191 8.59 4.89 15.88
C ASN A 191 9.85 5.19 15.07
N ASN A 192 9.89 4.84 13.78
CA ASN A 192 11.02 5.16 12.92
C ASN A 192 11.18 6.70 12.83
N PRO A 193 12.40 7.25 12.99
CA PRO A 193 12.64 8.69 12.96
C PRO A 193 12.15 9.37 11.69
N TYR A 194 12.33 8.73 10.52
CA TYR A 194 11.85 9.26 9.24
C TYR A 194 10.31 9.27 9.19
N MET A 195 9.65 8.21 9.67
CA MET A 195 8.18 8.18 9.75
C MET A 195 7.65 9.34 10.58
N ARG A 196 8.25 9.59 11.74
CA ARG A 196 7.82 10.67 12.64
C ARG A 196 8.11 12.06 12.07
N ALA A 197 9.29 12.27 11.50
CA ALA A 197 9.75 13.59 11.07
C ALA A 197 9.23 13.99 9.68
N VAL A 198 9.02 13.03 8.77
CA VAL A 198 8.72 13.27 7.36
C VAL A 198 7.35 12.72 6.96
N SER A 199 7.12 11.43 7.19
CA SER A 199 5.91 10.76 6.65
C SER A 199 4.64 11.18 7.38
N THR A 200 4.63 11.19 8.72
CA THR A 200 3.44 11.54 9.50
C THR A 200 2.93 12.95 9.20
N PRO A 201 3.76 14.02 9.16
CA PRO A 201 3.27 15.33 8.75
C PRO A 201 2.68 15.38 7.33
N LYS A 202 3.25 14.61 6.39
CA LYS A 202 2.72 14.52 5.01
C LYS A 202 1.35 13.83 5.00
N VAL A 203 1.21 12.71 5.69
CA VAL A 203 -0.05 11.94 5.78
C VAL A 203 -1.14 12.77 6.47
N GLU A 204 -0.83 13.45 7.56
CA GLU A 204 -1.80 14.32 8.25
C GLU A 204 -2.25 15.51 7.38
N LYS A 205 -1.33 16.11 6.61
CA LYS A 205 -1.68 17.15 5.64
C LYS A 205 -2.57 16.60 4.53
N PHE A 206 -2.28 15.39 4.05
CA PHE A 206 -3.09 14.69 3.06
C PHE A 206 -4.49 14.41 3.58
N LYS A 207 -4.64 13.88 4.80
CA LYS A 207 -5.93 13.60 5.44
C LYS A 207 -6.82 14.85 5.46
N LYS A 208 -6.27 16.00 5.84
CA LYS A 208 -7.00 17.28 5.84
C LYS A 208 -7.47 17.70 4.44
N LYS A 209 -6.64 17.49 3.40
CA LYS A 209 -7.00 17.86 2.02
C LYS A 209 -8.05 16.92 1.41
N MET A 210 -8.09 15.66 1.85
CA MET A 210 -8.95 14.62 1.32
C MET A 210 -10.13 14.28 2.25
N GLU A 211 -10.45 15.18 3.18
CA GLU A 211 -11.59 15.03 4.10
C GLU A 211 -12.88 14.65 3.35
N GLY A 212 -13.65 13.71 3.88
CA GLY A 212 -14.85 13.15 3.26
C GLY A 212 -14.62 12.06 2.19
N LYS A 213 -13.38 11.91 1.69
CA LYS A 213 -13.01 10.87 0.72
C LYS A 213 -12.21 9.71 1.35
N LEU A 214 -11.95 9.78 2.65
CA LEU A 214 -11.19 8.78 3.38
C LEU A 214 -12.11 7.71 3.97
N LYS A 215 -11.55 6.50 4.16
CA LYS A 215 -12.19 5.43 4.93
C LYS A 215 -12.48 5.92 6.35
N ASP A 216 -13.54 5.42 6.93
CA ASP A 216 -13.80 5.65 8.36
C ASP A 216 -12.71 4.92 9.16
N GLU A 217 -12.09 5.63 10.13
CA GLU A 217 -11.05 5.07 11.01
C GLU A 217 -11.64 4.13 12.06
#